data_c6553b1b1ab620f6ca7c4659640466a9
#
_entry.id   c6553b1b1ab620f6ca7c4659640466a9
#
_cell.length_a   1.000
_cell.length_b   1.000
_cell.length_c   1.000
_cell.angle_alpha   90.00
_cell.angle_beta   90.00
_cell.angle_gamma   90.00
#
_symmetry.space_group_name_H-M   'P 1'
#
loop_
_entity.id
_entity.type
_entity.pdbx_description
1 polymer ?
#
loop_
_entity_poly.entity_id
_entity_poly.type
_entity_poly.pdbx_seq_one_letter_code
_entity_poly.pdbx_strand_id
1 'polypeptide(L)'
;MKYVVMLGDGMADRPIPSLGNRTPLQAAYKPYMDYVAAHGACGMTRMVPKGMPPQSDTANLAVMGYDPKVYYRGRSPLEAVSMGVELAPTDIAIRCNILTLSDEPDYLDRTMIDYSAGEISNEEGRALVEYLAERMNTEQLELHAGISYRHCLVIHNAELGTALTPPHDITGKPIRNCMPAGRYGQLLSDFMVRSSELLRDHPINRRRIAEGKNPANSCWFWGEGTRPELVPFQELYGVKAGVICAVDLLKGLGICTGMDVPFVPGATGAKRTDFAAKGKKALELLDSGLDLVYVHVEAPDESGHAGDVECKVEAIENIDRHILGYLMDNLKARGEDFAVMLLPDHPTPIEIRTHSSDPVPFVLYDSRRECAPSAPSYCEAEAEKTGLFIEKGHTLMKKFISLDF
;
A
#
# COMPACT_ATOMS: atom_id res chain seq x y z
N MET A 1 2.29 -27.76 7.32
CA MET A 1 2.07 -27.03 6.05
C MET A 1 2.42 -25.57 6.27
N LYS A 2 3.30 -25.01 5.45
CA LYS A 2 3.61 -23.58 5.45
C LYS A 2 2.99 -22.92 4.22
N TYR A 3 2.48 -21.70 4.35
CA TYR A 3 1.85 -20.96 3.27
C TYR A 3 2.66 -19.70 2.98
N VAL A 4 2.95 -19.45 1.71
CA VAL A 4 3.66 -18.27 1.22
C VAL A 4 2.77 -17.52 0.23
N VAL A 5 2.36 -16.31 0.58
CA VAL A 5 1.76 -15.37 -0.37
C VAL A 5 2.87 -14.46 -0.87
N MET A 6 3.23 -14.59 -2.14
CA MET A 6 4.24 -13.75 -2.78
C MET A 6 3.53 -12.72 -3.67
N LEU A 7 3.52 -11.48 -3.23
CA LEU A 7 2.88 -10.40 -3.93
C LEU A 7 3.93 -9.40 -4.44
N GLY A 8 4.04 -9.29 -5.76
CA GLY A 8 4.76 -8.20 -6.41
C GLY A 8 3.77 -7.12 -6.82
N ASP A 9 3.72 -6.03 -6.06
CA ASP A 9 2.82 -4.92 -6.28
C ASP A 9 2.99 -4.38 -7.71
N GLY A 10 1.89 -4.24 -8.43
CA GLY A 10 1.88 -3.65 -9.76
C GLY A 10 2.73 -4.36 -10.82
N MET A 11 3.20 -5.63 -10.60
CA MET A 11 4.14 -6.27 -11.53
C MET A 11 3.51 -6.66 -12.88
N ALA A 12 2.19 -6.80 -12.97
CA ALA A 12 1.51 -7.00 -14.25
C ALA A 12 1.54 -5.74 -15.12
N ASP A 13 1.60 -5.94 -16.44
CA ASP A 13 1.74 -4.85 -17.41
C ASP A 13 1.17 -5.25 -18.78
N ARG A 14 1.19 -4.29 -19.69
CA ARG A 14 0.91 -4.49 -21.12
C ARG A 14 2.20 -4.75 -21.88
N PRO A 15 2.12 -5.31 -23.12
CA PRO A 15 3.30 -5.47 -23.97
C PRO A 15 4.01 -4.15 -24.23
N ILE A 16 5.33 -4.11 -24.02
CA ILE A 16 6.17 -2.89 -24.11
C ILE A 16 7.04 -3.00 -25.36
N PRO A 17 7.03 -1.98 -26.26
CA PRO A 17 7.83 -2.01 -27.49
C PRO A 17 9.34 -2.20 -27.27
N SER A 18 9.92 -1.59 -26.26
CA SER A 18 11.36 -1.72 -25.93
C SER A 18 11.74 -3.12 -25.46
N LEU A 19 10.77 -3.93 -24.99
CA LEU A 19 10.95 -5.34 -24.63
C LEU A 19 10.62 -6.30 -25.80
N GLY A 20 10.51 -5.79 -27.03
CA GLY A 20 10.10 -6.59 -28.19
C GLY A 20 8.62 -7.02 -28.12
N ASN A 21 7.75 -6.13 -27.66
CA ASN A 21 6.33 -6.37 -27.44
C ASN A 21 6.03 -7.50 -26.43
N ARG A 22 6.88 -7.66 -25.42
CA ARG A 22 6.66 -8.52 -24.26
C ARG A 22 6.27 -7.70 -23.04
N THR A 23 5.55 -8.31 -22.12
CA THR A 23 5.34 -7.71 -20.77
C THR A 23 6.62 -7.86 -19.92
N PRO A 24 6.79 -7.10 -18.85
CA PRO A 24 7.88 -7.31 -17.90
C PRO A 24 7.92 -8.73 -17.34
N LEU A 25 6.75 -9.34 -17.04
CA LEU A 25 6.67 -10.75 -16.63
C LEU A 25 7.16 -11.73 -17.70
N GLN A 26 6.93 -11.43 -18.98
CA GLN A 26 7.46 -12.25 -20.09
C GLN A 26 8.96 -12.03 -20.32
N ALA A 27 9.49 -10.85 -20.00
CA ALA A 27 10.88 -10.50 -20.25
C ALA A 27 11.83 -10.95 -19.13
N ALA A 28 11.34 -10.94 -17.88
CA ALA A 28 12.13 -11.25 -16.68
C ALA A 28 12.58 -12.71 -16.64
N TYR A 29 13.82 -12.94 -16.17
CA TYR A 29 14.33 -14.27 -15.84
C TYR A 29 13.86 -14.67 -14.42
N LYS A 30 12.86 -15.53 -14.34
CA LYS A 30 12.12 -15.85 -13.11
C LYS A 30 11.83 -17.35 -12.95
N PRO A 31 12.87 -18.19 -12.86
CA PRO A 31 12.72 -19.65 -12.90
C PRO A 31 11.85 -20.24 -11.79
N TYR A 32 11.77 -19.62 -10.61
CA TYR A 32 10.92 -20.11 -9.51
C TYR A 32 9.44 -19.76 -9.76
N MET A 33 9.14 -18.57 -10.24
CA MET A 33 7.78 -18.19 -10.65
C MET A 33 7.29 -19.08 -11.81
N ASP A 34 8.15 -19.36 -12.78
CA ASP A 34 7.84 -20.27 -13.89
C ASP A 34 7.64 -21.71 -13.42
N TYR A 35 8.45 -22.16 -12.47
CA TYR A 35 8.30 -23.49 -11.88
C TYR A 35 6.95 -23.64 -11.17
N VAL A 36 6.55 -22.70 -10.31
CA VAL A 36 5.25 -22.79 -9.62
C VAL A 36 4.07 -22.66 -10.60
N ALA A 37 4.22 -21.92 -11.70
CA ALA A 37 3.20 -21.85 -12.76
C ALA A 37 3.07 -23.16 -13.54
N ALA A 38 4.17 -23.85 -13.79
CA ALA A 38 4.18 -25.12 -14.51
C ALA A 38 3.62 -26.29 -13.68
N HIS A 39 3.66 -26.22 -12.35
CA HIS A 39 3.25 -27.29 -11.45
C HIS A 39 2.05 -26.93 -10.56
N GLY A 40 1.56 -25.68 -10.64
CA GLY A 40 0.43 -25.14 -9.90
C GLY A 40 -0.78 -24.82 -10.77
N ALA A 41 -1.91 -24.53 -10.16
CA ALA A 41 -3.06 -23.99 -10.85
C ALA A 41 -2.81 -22.51 -11.21
N CYS A 42 -2.66 -22.23 -12.50
CA CYS A 42 -2.39 -20.90 -13.04
C CYS A 42 -3.62 -20.36 -13.76
N GLY A 43 -3.93 -19.08 -13.57
CA GLY A 43 -5.08 -18.43 -14.20
C GLY A 43 -5.07 -16.91 -14.03
N MET A 44 -6.16 -16.28 -14.41
CA MET A 44 -6.38 -14.86 -14.28
C MET A 44 -7.41 -14.55 -13.18
N THR A 45 -7.25 -13.46 -12.47
CA THR A 45 -8.19 -13.04 -11.43
C THR A 45 -8.43 -11.53 -11.44
N ARG A 46 -9.61 -11.11 -10.99
CA ARG A 46 -9.95 -9.70 -10.77
C ARG A 46 -9.86 -9.38 -9.29
N MET A 47 -8.77 -8.74 -8.88
CA MET A 47 -8.58 -8.31 -7.49
C MET A 47 -9.35 -7.02 -7.17
N VAL A 48 -9.38 -6.06 -8.09
CA VAL A 48 -10.17 -4.84 -7.94
C VAL A 48 -11.60 -5.09 -8.44
N PRO A 49 -12.61 -5.07 -7.56
CA PRO A 49 -14.00 -5.27 -7.99
C PRO A 49 -14.47 -4.19 -8.96
N LYS A 50 -15.31 -4.57 -9.92
CA LYS A 50 -15.91 -3.61 -10.87
C LYS A 50 -16.58 -2.44 -10.14
N GLY A 51 -16.27 -1.22 -10.57
CA GLY A 51 -16.80 0.02 -10.02
C GLY A 51 -16.02 0.57 -8.80
N MET A 52 -14.97 -0.11 -8.35
CA MET A 52 -14.04 0.42 -7.36
C MET A 52 -12.76 0.94 -8.04
N PRO A 53 -12.10 1.97 -7.46
CA PRO A 53 -10.84 2.47 -7.99
C PRO A 53 -9.74 1.41 -7.85
N PRO A 54 -8.83 1.28 -8.84
CA PRO A 54 -7.72 0.34 -8.79
C PRO A 54 -6.61 0.86 -7.88
N GLN A 55 -6.82 0.74 -6.57
CA GLN A 55 -5.87 1.18 -5.54
C GLN A 55 -5.40 -0.02 -4.73
N SER A 56 -4.16 0.07 -4.23
CA SER A 56 -3.51 -1.01 -3.47
C SER A 56 -4.28 -1.38 -2.19
N ASP A 57 -5.00 -0.43 -1.55
CA ASP A 57 -5.84 -0.72 -0.39
C ASP A 57 -7.02 -1.65 -0.73
N THR A 58 -7.71 -1.37 -1.82
CA THR A 58 -8.80 -2.20 -2.35
C THR A 58 -8.28 -3.56 -2.80
N ALA A 59 -7.18 -3.57 -3.55
CA ALA A 59 -6.64 -4.79 -4.13
C ALA A 59 -6.05 -5.72 -3.05
N ASN A 60 -5.28 -5.18 -2.10
CA ASN A 60 -4.70 -5.99 -1.01
C ASN A 60 -5.75 -6.51 -0.02
N LEU A 61 -6.84 -5.77 0.24
CA LEU A 61 -8.00 -6.34 0.95
C LEU A 61 -8.51 -7.60 0.25
N ALA A 62 -8.65 -7.56 -1.08
CA ALA A 62 -9.08 -8.73 -1.84
C ALA A 62 -8.06 -9.87 -1.78
N VAL A 63 -6.75 -9.59 -1.93
CA VAL A 63 -5.71 -10.64 -1.83
C VAL A 63 -5.73 -11.29 -0.45
N MET A 64 -5.92 -10.52 0.64
CA MET A 64 -6.05 -11.05 1.99
C MET A 64 -7.37 -11.80 2.24
N GLY A 65 -8.28 -11.81 1.25
CA GLY A 65 -9.52 -12.58 1.29
C GLY A 65 -10.73 -11.85 1.87
N TYR A 66 -10.64 -10.55 2.03
CA TYR A 66 -11.77 -9.70 2.46
C TYR A 66 -12.43 -9.05 1.25
N ASP A 67 -13.75 -9.10 1.15
CA ASP A 67 -14.49 -8.44 0.05
C ASP A 67 -14.36 -6.91 0.19
N PRO A 68 -13.68 -6.22 -0.74
CA PRO A 68 -13.50 -4.77 -0.64
C PRO A 68 -14.83 -3.99 -0.62
N LYS A 69 -15.87 -4.51 -1.28
CA LYS A 69 -17.21 -3.88 -1.27
C LYS A 69 -17.85 -3.87 0.11
N VAL A 70 -17.47 -4.80 0.97
CA VAL A 70 -17.98 -4.92 2.34
C VAL A 70 -17.09 -4.18 3.32
N TYR A 71 -15.78 -4.34 3.19
CA TYR A 71 -14.82 -3.96 4.23
C TYR A 71 -14.06 -2.67 3.98
N TYR A 72 -14.03 -2.15 2.74
CA TYR A 72 -13.30 -0.92 2.48
C TYR A 72 -13.94 0.29 3.15
N ARG A 73 -13.16 1.03 3.94
CA ARG A 73 -13.60 2.19 4.74
C ARG A 73 -12.70 3.40 4.56
N GLY A 74 -11.93 3.45 3.48
CA GLY A 74 -10.93 4.49 3.23
C GLY A 74 -9.52 4.08 3.65
N ARG A 75 -8.53 4.78 3.14
CA ARG A 75 -7.11 4.50 3.35
C ARG A 75 -6.58 5.12 4.66
N SER A 76 -7.11 6.29 5.04
CA SER A 76 -6.62 7.07 6.19
C SER A 76 -6.58 6.30 7.51
N PRO A 77 -7.62 5.51 7.88
CA PRO A 77 -7.58 4.75 9.12
C PRO A 77 -6.52 3.64 9.12
N LEU A 78 -6.19 3.07 7.97
CA LEU A 78 -5.13 2.07 7.85
C LEU A 78 -3.76 2.70 8.12
N GLU A 79 -3.50 3.88 7.55
CA GLU A 79 -2.27 4.62 7.80
C GLU A 79 -2.20 5.11 9.26
N ALA A 80 -3.31 5.56 9.85
CA ALA A 80 -3.37 5.93 11.26
C ALA A 80 -2.99 4.76 12.19
N VAL A 81 -3.58 3.59 11.96
CA VAL A 81 -3.27 2.37 12.73
C VAL A 81 -1.80 1.97 12.56
N SER A 82 -1.22 2.11 11.37
CA SER A 82 0.20 1.82 11.14
C SER A 82 1.15 2.74 11.91
N MET A 83 0.71 3.97 12.20
CA MET A 83 1.43 4.94 13.03
C MET A 83 1.27 4.69 14.54
N GLY A 84 0.50 3.66 14.93
CA GLY A 84 0.19 3.36 16.32
C GLY A 84 -0.98 4.17 16.90
N VAL A 85 -1.75 4.85 16.05
CA VAL A 85 -2.94 5.59 16.50
C VAL A 85 -4.06 4.60 16.81
N GLU A 86 -4.58 4.65 18.01
CA GLU A 86 -5.76 3.89 18.41
C GLU A 86 -7.03 4.58 17.91
N LEU A 87 -7.83 3.88 17.14
CA LEU A 87 -9.09 4.38 16.60
C LEU A 87 -10.24 3.59 17.20
N ALA A 88 -11.17 4.28 17.87
CA ALA A 88 -12.45 3.70 18.26
C ALA A 88 -13.33 3.50 17.00
N PRO A 89 -14.35 2.61 17.04
CA PRO A 89 -15.26 2.38 15.91
C PRO A 89 -16.02 3.64 15.45
N THR A 90 -16.17 4.61 16.34
CA THR A 90 -16.85 5.90 16.07
C THR A 90 -15.90 7.01 15.65
N ASP A 91 -14.60 6.75 15.51
CA ASP A 91 -13.61 7.76 15.15
C ASP A 91 -13.43 7.83 13.63
N ILE A 92 -13.18 9.03 13.14
CA ILE A 92 -12.79 9.27 11.75
C ILE A 92 -11.31 9.65 11.73
N ALA A 93 -10.54 8.93 10.92
CA ALA A 93 -9.17 9.31 10.58
C ALA A 93 -9.18 10.10 9.26
N ILE A 94 -8.44 11.21 9.25
CA ILE A 94 -8.26 12.07 8.09
C ILE A 94 -6.77 12.26 7.84
N ARG A 95 -6.32 12.09 6.61
CA ARG A 95 -4.93 12.40 6.26
C ARG A 95 -4.66 13.89 6.43
N CYS A 96 -3.52 14.19 7.01
CA CYS A 96 -3.01 15.54 7.16
C CYS A 96 -1.64 15.64 6.50
N ASN A 97 -1.52 16.49 5.48
CA ASN A 97 -0.21 16.91 5.01
C ASN A 97 0.17 18.23 5.69
N ILE A 98 1.44 18.37 6.11
CA ILE A 98 2.04 19.68 6.26
C ILE A 98 2.69 20.04 4.92
N LEU A 99 2.39 21.22 4.43
CA LEU A 99 2.67 21.60 3.04
C LEU A 99 2.99 23.08 2.87
N THR A 100 3.34 23.47 1.65
CA THR A 100 3.68 24.84 1.30
C THR A 100 2.55 25.49 0.55
N LEU A 101 1.97 26.52 1.13
CA LEU A 101 1.12 27.51 0.44
C LEU A 101 1.93 28.78 0.16
N SER A 102 1.52 29.51 -0.87
CA SER A 102 2.00 30.89 -1.10
C SER A 102 1.62 31.81 0.07
N ASP A 103 2.12 33.03 0.09
CA ASP A 103 2.12 33.92 1.25
C ASP A 103 1.14 35.11 1.14
N GLU A 104 0.12 35.01 0.26
CA GLU A 104 -0.95 36.00 0.21
C GLU A 104 -1.56 36.24 1.60
N PRO A 105 -1.90 37.51 1.93
CA PRO A 105 -2.44 37.87 3.25
C PRO A 105 -3.74 37.13 3.60
N ASP A 106 -4.68 37.03 2.65
CA ASP A 106 -5.89 36.23 2.83
C ASP A 106 -5.55 34.76 2.55
N TYR A 107 -5.86 33.89 3.52
CA TYR A 107 -5.60 32.46 3.41
C TYR A 107 -6.27 31.83 2.18
N LEU A 108 -7.49 32.26 1.86
CA LEU A 108 -8.25 31.71 0.73
C LEU A 108 -7.72 32.12 -0.64
N ASP A 109 -6.92 33.17 -0.73
CA ASP A 109 -6.30 33.62 -2.00
C ASP A 109 -4.97 32.90 -2.31
N ARG A 110 -4.50 32.07 -1.37
CA ARG A 110 -3.25 31.33 -1.52
C ARG A 110 -3.32 30.25 -2.58
N THR A 111 -2.17 29.93 -3.09
CA THR A 111 -1.93 28.87 -4.06
C THR A 111 -1.20 27.69 -3.39
N MET A 112 -1.57 26.47 -3.75
CA MET A 112 -0.84 25.26 -3.38
C MET A 112 0.49 25.20 -4.12
N ILE A 113 1.60 25.45 -3.43
CA ILE A 113 2.94 25.45 -4.04
C ILE A 113 3.52 24.05 -4.08
N ASP A 114 3.45 23.34 -2.94
CA ASP A 114 4.06 22.01 -2.81
C ASP A 114 3.35 21.22 -1.71
N TYR A 115 2.75 20.10 -2.06
CA TYR A 115 1.97 19.25 -1.16
C TYR A 115 2.82 18.48 -0.14
N SER A 116 4.16 18.51 -0.29
CA SER A 116 5.13 17.77 0.54
C SER A 116 6.07 18.67 1.33
N ALA A 117 5.96 19.99 1.19
CA ALA A 117 6.93 20.96 1.73
C ALA A 117 8.39 20.62 1.35
N GLY A 118 8.63 20.23 0.07
CA GLY A 118 9.93 19.80 -0.41
C GLY A 118 10.40 18.48 0.19
N GLU A 119 9.49 17.55 0.41
CA GLU A 119 9.71 16.28 1.09
C GLU A 119 10.43 16.50 2.43
N ILE A 120 9.80 17.29 3.28
CA ILE A 120 10.33 17.67 4.60
C ILE A 120 10.84 16.44 5.38
N SER A 121 11.95 16.58 6.10
CA SER A 121 12.52 15.47 6.88
C SER A 121 11.56 14.99 8.00
N ASN A 122 11.72 13.73 8.41
CA ASN A 122 10.93 13.16 9.52
C ASN A 122 11.05 14.00 10.81
N GLU A 123 12.24 14.48 11.13
CA GLU A 123 12.52 15.25 12.34
C GLU A 123 11.81 16.61 12.31
N GLU A 124 11.97 17.35 11.21
CA GLU A 124 11.32 18.66 11.07
C GLU A 124 9.80 18.54 10.99
N GLY A 125 9.28 17.58 10.21
CA GLY A 125 7.85 17.33 10.07
C GLY A 125 7.21 16.96 11.40
N ARG A 126 7.80 16.02 12.13
CA ARG A 126 7.37 15.62 13.47
C ARG A 126 7.34 16.79 14.44
N ALA A 127 8.42 17.57 14.52
CA ALA A 127 8.51 18.70 15.43
C ALA A 127 7.45 19.77 15.16
N LEU A 128 7.13 20.07 13.89
CA LEU A 128 6.08 21.02 13.52
C LEU A 128 4.69 20.50 13.89
N VAL A 129 4.42 19.21 13.67
CA VAL A 129 3.11 18.62 13.98
C VAL A 129 2.91 18.48 15.49
N GLU A 130 3.91 18.07 16.25
CA GLU A 130 3.86 18.04 17.72
C GLU A 130 3.63 19.46 18.30
N TYR A 131 4.28 20.48 17.73
CA TYR A 131 4.05 21.89 18.09
C TYR A 131 2.59 22.32 17.85
N LEU A 132 1.99 21.90 16.74
CA LEU A 132 0.56 22.14 16.45
C LEU A 132 -0.34 21.35 17.40
N ALA A 133 -0.06 20.07 17.62
CA ALA A 133 -0.85 19.19 18.47
C ALA A 133 -0.96 19.75 19.91
N GLU A 134 0.14 20.21 20.50
CA GLU A 134 0.15 20.84 21.82
C GLU A 134 -0.79 22.08 21.93
N ARG A 135 -1.11 22.75 20.81
CA ARG A 135 -1.85 24.02 20.79
C ARG A 135 -3.25 23.91 20.20
N MET A 136 -3.54 22.81 19.49
CA MET A 136 -4.76 22.68 18.69
C MET A 136 -5.55 21.42 18.98
N ASN A 137 -4.96 20.41 19.64
CA ASN A 137 -5.71 19.24 20.07
C ASN A 137 -6.79 19.63 21.09
N THR A 138 -7.93 18.96 20.99
CA THR A 138 -9.09 19.11 21.88
C THR A 138 -9.62 17.73 22.23
N GLU A 139 -10.67 17.63 23.03
CA GLU A 139 -11.37 16.38 23.28
C GLU A 139 -11.96 15.75 22.01
N GLN A 140 -12.23 16.55 20.98
CA GLN A 140 -12.81 16.12 19.71
C GLN A 140 -11.76 15.88 18.63
N LEU A 141 -10.65 16.63 18.64
CA LEU A 141 -9.64 16.63 17.58
C LEU A 141 -8.27 16.21 18.13
N GLU A 142 -7.65 15.23 17.50
CA GLU A 142 -6.31 14.78 17.87
C GLU A 142 -5.42 14.67 16.64
N LEU A 143 -4.39 15.53 16.55
CA LEU A 143 -3.40 15.53 15.48
C LEU A 143 -2.21 14.65 15.86
N HIS A 144 -1.87 13.69 15.00
CA HIS A 144 -0.79 12.73 15.20
C HIS A 144 0.31 12.91 14.17
N ALA A 145 1.56 12.91 14.63
CA ALA A 145 2.73 12.97 13.77
C ALA A 145 3.02 11.62 13.11
N GLY A 146 3.16 11.62 11.80
CA GLY A 146 3.57 10.48 10.99
C GLY A 146 4.98 10.66 10.43
N ILE A 147 5.17 10.36 9.15
CA ILE A 147 6.45 10.35 8.45
C ILE A 147 6.52 11.47 7.42
N SER A 148 7.62 12.26 7.43
CA SER A 148 7.86 13.37 6.51
C SER A 148 6.71 14.39 6.58
N TYR A 149 6.03 14.63 5.47
CA TYR A 149 4.88 15.53 5.35
C TYR A 149 3.53 14.86 5.64
N ARG A 150 3.49 13.54 5.87
CA ARG A 150 2.26 12.73 6.03
C ARG A 150 1.96 12.48 7.48
N HIS A 151 0.81 12.95 7.94
CA HIS A 151 0.32 12.91 9.30
C HIS A 151 -1.15 12.52 9.31
N CYS A 152 -1.76 12.43 10.48
CA CYS A 152 -3.16 12.05 10.66
C CYS A 152 -3.85 12.99 11.66
N LEU A 153 -5.09 13.38 11.35
CA LEU A 153 -6.03 13.97 12.28
C LEU A 153 -7.11 12.94 12.60
N VAL A 154 -7.41 12.75 13.88
CA VAL A 154 -8.55 11.97 14.34
C VAL A 154 -9.65 12.93 14.79
N ILE A 155 -10.88 12.68 14.34
CA ILE A 155 -12.09 13.30 14.88
C ILE A 155 -12.82 12.23 15.69
N HIS A 156 -12.90 12.41 17.00
CA HIS A 156 -13.55 11.49 17.92
C HIS A 156 -15.07 11.59 17.86
N ASN A 157 -15.74 10.43 17.98
CA ASN A 157 -17.21 10.31 17.99
C ASN A 157 -17.87 11.06 16.82
N ALA A 158 -17.43 10.77 15.61
CA ALA A 158 -17.77 11.49 14.40
C ALA A 158 -18.43 10.58 13.34
N GLU A 159 -19.09 11.18 12.38
CA GLU A 159 -19.70 10.52 11.22
C GLU A 159 -19.12 11.07 9.92
N LEU A 160 -18.88 10.20 8.94
CA LEU A 160 -18.41 10.62 7.60
C LEU A 160 -19.34 11.64 6.95
N GLY A 161 -18.83 12.42 6.03
CA GLY A 161 -19.62 13.39 5.25
C GLY A 161 -18.91 14.70 5.00
N THR A 162 -17.58 14.70 5.02
CA THR A 162 -16.77 15.87 4.67
C THR A 162 -16.18 15.70 3.29
N ALA A 163 -16.47 16.63 2.40
CA ALA A 163 -15.83 16.68 1.08
C ALA A 163 -14.44 17.30 1.22
N LEU A 164 -13.43 16.52 0.83
CA LEU A 164 -12.02 16.86 0.97
C LEU A 164 -11.30 16.71 -0.36
N THR A 165 -10.38 17.62 -0.67
CA THR A 165 -9.61 17.62 -1.92
C THR A 165 -8.17 17.17 -1.67
N PRO A 166 -7.65 16.14 -2.38
CA PRO A 166 -6.25 15.76 -2.28
C PRO A 166 -5.31 16.90 -2.69
N PRO A 167 -4.26 17.21 -1.90
CA PRO A 167 -3.41 18.38 -2.18
C PRO A 167 -2.57 18.25 -3.44
N HIS A 168 -2.22 17.02 -3.84
CA HIS A 168 -1.46 16.76 -5.07
C HIS A 168 -2.26 17.04 -6.36
N ASP A 169 -3.60 17.00 -6.30
CA ASP A 169 -4.47 17.31 -7.45
C ASP A 169 -4.58 18.82 -7.74
N ILE A 170 -4.16 19.64 -6.78
CA ILE A 170 -4.32 21.09 -6.83
C ILE A 170 -3.00 21.86 -6.76
N THR A 171 -1.86 21.17 -6.93
CA THR A 171 -0.55 21.84 -7.00
C THR A 171 -0.55 22.86 -8.14
N GLY A 172 -0.11 24.08 -7.83
CA GLY A 172 -0.11 25.22 -8.74
C GLY A 172 -1.47 25.93 -8.89
N LYS A 173 -2.51 25.52 -8.14
CA LYS A 173 -3.86 26.11 -8.21
C LYS A 173 -4.23 26.88 -6.94
N PRO A 174 -5.09 27.92 -7.05
CA PRO A 174 -5.67 28.58 -5.89
C PRO A 174 -6.51 27.63 -5.03
N ILE A 175 -6.41 27.75 -3.70
CA ILE A 175 -7.05 26.82 -2.77
C ILE A 175 -8.52 27.13 -2.46
N ARG A 176 -9.02 28.33 -2.75
CA ARG A 176 -10.36 28.83 -2.38
C ARG A 176 -11.48 27.83 -2.66
N ASN A 177 -11.49 27.24 -3.84
CA ASN A 177 -12.54 26.29 -4.27
C ASN A 177 -12.26 24.84 -3.87
N CYS A 178 -11.19 24.59 -3.13
CA CYS A 178 -10.73 23.25 -2.73
C CYS A 178 -10.76 23.06 -1.22
N MET A 179 -11.26 24.05 -0.49
CA MET A 179 -11.40 23.99 0.97
C MET A 179 -12.36 22.88 1.39
N PRO A 180 -12.16 22.29 2.60
CA PRO A 180 -13.09 21.33 3.16
C PRO A 180 -14.54 21.85 3.16
N ALA A 181 -15.50 20.97 2.79
CA ALA A 181 -16.92 21.28 2.78
C ALA A 181 -17.75 20.15 3.39
N GLY A 182 -18.98 20.41 3.76
CA GLY A 182 -19.85 19.41 4.39
C GLY A 182 -19.76 19.42 5.91
N ARG A 183 -19.90 18.23 6.53
CA ARG A 183 -20.14 18.08 7.99
C ARG A 183 -19.08 18.79 8.86
N TYR A 184 -17.81 18.58 8.60
CA TYR A 184 -16.70 19.18 9.36
C TYR A 184 -15.94 20.24 8.54
N GLY A 185 -16.53 20.73 7.45
CA GLY A 185 -15.86 21.65 6.53
C GLY A 185 -15.33 22.90 7.22
N GLN A 186 -16.17 23.57 8.03
CA GLN A 186 -15.75 24.77 8.75
C GLN A 186 -14.70 24.47 9.81
N LEU A 187 -14.89 23.41 10.61
CA LEU A 187 -13.95 23.01 11.66
C LEU A 187 -12.54 22.74 11.11
N LEU A 188 -12.46 22.01 10.00
CA LEU A 188 -11.18 21.69 9.35
C LEU A 188 -10.58 22.93 8.68
N SER A 189 -11.40 23.79 8.07
CA SER A 189 -10.93 25.06 7.48
C SER A 189 -10.34 25.98 8.55
N ASP A 190 -11.00 26.12 9.70
CA ASP A 190 -10.49 26.91 10.82
C ASP A 190 -9.16 26.35 11.35
N PHE A 191 -9.05 25.02 11.43
CA PHE A 191 -7.81 24.35 11.80
C PHE A 191 -6.68 24.66 10.80
N MET A 192 -6.95 24.59 9.49
CA MET A 192 -5.98 24.89 8.44
C MET A 192 -5.49 26.34 8.53
N VAL A 193 -6.41 27.30 8.65
CA VAL A 193 -6.06 28.73 8.82
C VAL A 193 -5.21 28.93 10.07
N ARG A 194 -5.63 28.38 11.21
CA ARG A 194 -4.92 28.53 12.47
C ARG A 194 -3.53 27.86 12.44
N SER A 195 -3.40 26.70 11.80
CA SER A 195 -2.11 26.04 11.61
C SER A 195 -1.14 26.94 10.83
N SER A 196 -1.63 27.63 9.80
CA SER A 196 -0.81 28.53 9.00
C SER A 196 -0.33 29.75 9.80
N GLU A 197 -1.17 30.30 10.68
CA GLU A 197 -0.75 31.40 11.58
C GLU A 197 0.39 30.95 12.52
N LEU A 198 0.26 29.76 13.12
CA LEU A 198 1.23 29.22 14.06
C LEU A 198 2.55 28.81 13.38
N LEU A 199 2.48 28.30 12.17
CA LEU A 199 3.66 27.80 11.43
C LEU A 199 4.44 28.91 10.71
N ARG A 200 3.82 30.05 10.39
CA ARG A 200 4.42 31.15 9.60
C ARG A 200 5.80 31.55 10.12
N ASP A 201 5.88 31.80 11.42
CA ASP A 201 7.09 32.29 12.07
C ASP A 201 7.84 31.24 12.89
N HIS A 202 7.50 29.95 12.72
CA HIS A 202 8.16 28.89 13.45
C HIS A 202 9.66 28.82 13.10
N PRO A 203 10.56 28.61 14.08
CA PRO A 203 12.01 28.61 13.85
C PRO A 203 12.48 27.66 12.74
N ILE A 204 11.86 26.48 12.62
CA ILE A 204 12.14 25.52 11.54
C ILE A 204 11.83 26.15 10.18
N ASN A 205 10.66 26.78 10.00
CA ASN A 205 10.29 27.40 8.74
C ASN A 205 11.16 28.60 8.38
N ARG A 206 11.53 29.42 9.37
CA ARG A 206 12.49 30.53 9.16
C ARG A 206 13.84 30.01 8.65
N ARG A 207 14.34 28.92 9.25
CA ARG A 207 15.59 28.28 8.81
C ARG A 207 15.45 27.72 7.39
N ARG A 208 14.35 26.99 7.10
CA ARG A 208 14.08 26.43 5.76
C ARG A 208 14.06 27.51 4.69
N ILE A 209 13.38 28.63 4.93
CA ILE A 209 13.34 29.77 4.02
C ILE A 209 14.75 30.36 3.82
N ALA A 210 15.53 30.53 4.89
CA ALA A 210 16.91 31.03 4.80
C ALA A 210 17.83 30.10 4.01
N GLU A 211 17.54 28.80 4.00
CA GLU A 211 18.24 27.76 3.23
C GLU A 211 17.67 27.60 1.79
N GLY A 212 16.70 28.39 1.38
CA GLY A 212 16.06 28.28 0.07
C GLY A 212 15.17 27.05 -0.10
N LYS A 213 14.71 26.46 1.01
CA LYS A 213 13.79 25.32 1.03
C LYS A 213 12.34 25.78 1.21
N ASN A 214 11.39 24.99 0.71
CA ASN A 214 9.97 25.22 0.90
C ASN A 214 9.60 25.14 2.40
N PRO A 215 8.94 26.16 3.00
CA PRO A 215 8.43 26.06 4.37
C PRO A 215 7.21 25.12 4.44
N ALA A 216 7.04 24.42 5.55
CA ALA A 216 5.78 23.73 5.85
C ALA A 216 4.87 24.69 6.62
N ASN A 217 4.09 25.49 5.89
CA ASN A 217 3.39 26.64 6.44
C ASN A 217 1.86 26.48 6.61
N SER A 218 1.33 25.28 6.37
CA SER A 218 -0.07 24.95 6.63
C SER A 218 -0.29 23.44 6.74
N CYS A 219 -1.31 23.03 7.53
CA CYS A 219 -1.92 21.71 7.39
C CYS A 219 -2.89 21.68 6.22
N TRP A 220 -3.08 20.51 5.63
CA TRP A 220 -4.11 20.25 4.63
C TRP A 220 -4.74 18.87 4.86
N PHE A 221 -6.06 18.83 4.95
CA PHE A 221 -6.82 17.62 5.25
C PHE A 221 -7.44 17.00 4.01
N TRP A 222 -7.35 15.65 3.90
CA TRP A 222 -7.90 14.92 2.78
C TRP A 222 -8.10 13.43 3.10
N GLY A 223 -9.03 12.78 2.40
CA GLY A 223 -9.25 11.35 2.53
C GLY A 223 -9.74 10.93 3.92
N GLU A 224 -11.01 11.16 4.23
CA GLU A 224 -11.61 10.66 5.47
C GLU A 224 -11.90 9.15 5.41
N GLY A 225 -11.93 8.50 6.57
CA GLY A 225 -12.32 7.10 6.69
C GLY A 225 -12.49 6.65 8.14
N THR A 226 -13.11 5.48 8.33
CA THR A 226 -13.27 4.85 9.63
C THR A 226 -12.47 3.55 9.70
N ARG A 227 -12.05 3.13 10.88
CA ARG A 227 -11.36 1.85 11.04
C ARG A 227 -12.22 0.72 10.47
N PRO A 228 -11.68 -0.11 9.54
CA PRO A 228 -12.44 -1.25 9.04
C PRO A 228 -12.60 -2.30 10.13
N GLU A 229 -13.82 -2.80 10.28
CA GLU A 229 -14.13 -3.92 11.20
C GLU A 229 -13.83 -5.24 10.48
N LEU A 230 -12.56 -5.61 10.45
CA LEU A 230 -12.10 -6.87 9.84
C LEU A 230 -12.16 -8.00 10.86
N VAL A 231 -12.73 -9.13 10.46
CA VAL A 231 -12.60 -10.37 11.23
C VAL A 231 -11.11 -10.75 11.28
N PRO A 232 -10.53 -11.05 12.45
CA PRO A 232 -9.12 -11.45 12.52
C PRO A 232 -8.79 -12.61 11.56
N PHE A 233 -7.65 -12.53 10.89
CA PHE A 233 -7.27 -13.51 9.86
C PHE A 233 -7.22 -14.94 10.41
N GLN A 234 -6.69 -15.11 11.62
CA GLN A 234 -6.66 -16.41 12.29
C GLN A 234 -8.05 -16.95 12.59
N GLU A 235 -9.00 -16.09 12.93
CA GLU A 235 -10.40 -16.51 13.14
C GLU A 235 -11.07 -16.91 11.83
N LEU A 236 -10.79 -16.16 10.75
CA LEU A 236 -11.39 -16.39 9.44
C LEU A 236 -10.86 -17.66 8.75
N TYR A 237 -9.56 -17.96 8.90
CA TYR A 237 -8.88 -19.01 8.15
C TYR A 237 -8.23 -20.11 8.99
N GLY A 238 -8.19 -19.96 10.32
CA GLY A 238 -7.59 -20.95 11.22
C GLY A 238 -6.06 -21.00 11.20
N VAL A 239 -5.38 -20.05 10.54
CA VAL A 239 -3.93 -20.01 10.41
C VAL A 239 -3.35 -18.73 11.00
N LYS A 240 -2.18 -18.84 11.65
CA LYS A 240 -1.42 -17.69 12.16
C LYS A 240 -0.61 -17.09 11.02
N ALA A 241 -0.75 -15.81 10.80
CA ALA A 241 -0.15 -15.14 9.65
C ALA A 241 0.69 -13.91 10.03
N GLY A 242 1.68 -13.60 9.20
CA GLY A 242 2.46 -12.38 9.29
C GLY A 242 2.59 -11.69 7.94
N VAL A 243 2.66 -10.34 7.96
CA VAL A 243 2.81 -9.49 6.77
C VAL A 243 4.18 -8.85 6.77
N ILE A 244 4.92 -9.04 5.69
CA ILE A 244 6.20 -8.37 5.42
C ILE A 244 5.98 -7.34 4.35
N CYS A 245 6.03 -6.07 4.72
CA CYS A 245 5.82 -4.93 3.85
C CYS A 245 6.63 -3.72 4.32
N ALA A 246 6.70 -2.69 3.50
CA ALA A 246 7.37 -1.44 3.85
C ALA A 246 6.43 -0.23 3.84
N VAL A 247 5.23 -0.36 3.27
CA VAL A 247 4.26 0.74 3.20
C VAL A 247 3.26 0.68 4.36
N ASP A 248 2.92 1.86 4.87
CA ASP A 248 2.05 2.01 6.05
C ASP A 248 0.65 1.45 5.80
N LEU A 249 0.16 1.53 4.58
CA LEU A 249 -1.11 0.93 4.16
C LEU A 249 -1.20 -0.56 4.48
N LEU A 250 -0.19 -1.33 4.07
CA LEU A 250 -0.13 -2.78 4.27
C LEU A 250 0.13 -3.14 5.73
N LYS A 251 0.94 -2.34 6.44
CA LYS A 251 1.12 -2.48 7.89
C LYS A 251 -0.22 -2.32 8.61
N GLY A 252 -0.99 -1.27 8.26
CA GLY A 252 -2.31 -1.02 8.81
C GLY A 252 -3.29 -2.16 8.55
N LEU A 253 -3.33 -2.70 7.33
CA LEU A 253 -4.13 -3.88 6.99
C LEU A 253 -3.72 -5.09 7.84
N GLY A 254 -2.41 -5.38 7.95
CA GLY A 254 -1.90 -6.46 8.78
C GLY A 254 -2.33 -6.32 10.25
N ILE A 255 -2.18 -5.13 10.83
CA ILE A 255 -2.61 -4.85 12.20
C ILE A 255 -4.14 -5.01 12.36
N CYS A 256 -4.93 -4.45 11.44
CA CYS A 256 -6.40 -4.55 11.49
C CYS A 256 -6.90 -5.99 11.33
N THR A 257 -6.15 -6.85 10.65
CA THR A 257 -6.47 -8.28 10.48
C THR A 257 -5.85 -9.17 11.56
N GLY A 258 -5.13 -8.60 12.53
CA GLY A 258 -4.49 -9.34 13.64
C GLY A 258 -3.30 -10.19 13.20
N MET A 259 -2.65 -9.85 12.08
CA MET A 259 -1.41 -10.48 11.63
C MET A 259 -0.19 -9.85 12.30
N ASP A 260 0.90 -10.61 12.42
CA ASP A 260 2.19 -10.07 12.84
C ASP A 260 2.78 -9.18 11.75
N VAL A 261 3.20 -7.97 12.12
CA VAL A 261 3.78 -6.98 11.18
C VAL A 261 5.17 -6.55 11.67
N PRO A 262 6.23 -7.33 11.42
CA PRO A 262 7.55 -7.03 11.90
C PRO A 262 8.20 -5.88 11.11
N PHE A 263 9.04 -5.11 11.79
CA PHE A 263 9.96 -4.20 11.11
C PHE A 263 11.07 -5.00 10.40
N VAL A 264 11.36 -4.65 9.15
CA VAL A 264 12.43 -5.27 8.36
C VAL A 264 13.47 -4.21 7.99
N PRO A 265 14.65 -4.21 8.63
CA PRO A 265 15.71 -3.26 8.28
C PRO A 265 16.08 -3.37 6.80
N GLY A 266 16.23 -2.21 6.13
CA GLY A 266 16.56 -2.15 4.70
C GLY A 266 15.38 -2.37 3.75
N ALA A 267 14.22 -2.84 4.23
CA ALA A 267 13.01 -2.87 3.41
C ALA A 267 12.43 -1.46 3.25
N THR A 268 12.19 -1.06 2.02
CA THR A 268 11.61 0.22 1.63
C THR A 268 10.42 0.02 0.70
N GLY A 269 9.53 1.01 0.64
CA GLY A 269 8.44 1.09 -0.35
C GLY A 269 8.89 1.79 -1.65
N ALA A 270 10.15 1.66 -2.05
CA ALA A 270 10.73 2.30 -3.21
C ALA A 270 11.22 1.25 -4.23
N LYS A 271 11.59 1.70 -5.44
CA LYS A 271 12.15 0.86 -6.50
C LYS A 271 13.36 0.02 -6.03
N ARG A 272 14.15 0.56 -5.10
CA ARG A 272 15.28 -0.15 -4.48
C ARG A 272 14.95 -0.47 -3.03
N THR A 273 14.93 -1.76 -2.73
CA THR A 273 14.63 -2.31 -1.40
C THR A 273 15.54 -3.51 -1.14
N ASP A 274 15.72 -3.89 0.12
CA ASP A 274 16.44 -5.13 0.46
C ASP A 274 15.50 -6.35 0.32
N PHE A 275 15.47 -6.94 -0.87
CA PHE A 275 14.69 -8.15 -1.18
C PHE A 275 15.13 -9.34 -0.31
N ALA A 276 16.45 -9.48 -0.08
CA ALA A 276 16.98 -10.60 0.71
C ALA A 276 16.56 -10.48 2.19
N ALA A 277 16.54 -9.27 2.75
CA ALA A 277 16.04 -9.03 4.11
C ALA A 277 14.56 -9.41 4.24
N LYS A 278 13.72 -9.08 3.24
CA LYS A 278 12.31 -9.50 3.22
C LYS A 278 12.17 -11.03 3.20
N GLY A 279 12.93 -11.73 2.34
CA GLY A 279 12.92 -13.20 2.27
C GLY A 279 13.38 -13.87 3.56
N LYS A 280 14.47 -13.38 4.17
CA LYS A 280 14.97 -13.88 5.45
C LYS A 280 13.95 -13.69 6.58
N LYS A 281 13.34 -12.50 6.66
CA LYS A 281 12.32 -12.23 7.68
C LYS A 281 11.08 -13.10 7.50
N ALA A 282 10.69 -13.41 6.27
CA ALA A 282 9.60 -14.34 5.99
C ALA A 282 9.90 -15.75 6.53
N LEU A 283 11.10 -16.25 6.30
CA LEU A 283 11.53 -17.54 6.83
C LEU A 283 11.59 -17.54 8.36
N GLU A 284 12.13 -16.48 8.99
CA GLU A 284 12.16 -16.31 10.45
C GLU A 284 10.76 -16.35 11.07
N LEU A 285 9.76 -15.74 10.43
CA LEU A 285 8.38 -15.77 10.90
C LEU A 285 7.79 -17.19 10.81
N LEU A 286 8.05 -17.92 9.72
CA LEU A 286 7.63 -19.31 9.60
C LEU A 286 8.31 -20.19 10.67
N ASP A 287 9.58 -19.94 10.96
CA ASP A 287 10.35 -20.63 12.00
C ASP A 287 9.84 -20.30 13.42
N SER A 288 9.33 -19.10 13.64
CA SER A 288 8.75 -18.69 14.94
C SER A 288 7.39 -19.32 15.24
N GLY A 289 6.83 -20.08 14.31
CA GLY A 289 5.57 -20.81 14.49
C GLY A 289 4.39 -20.23 13.75
N LEU A 290 4.59 -19.23 12.86
CA LEU A 290 3.53 -18.81 11.96
C LEU A 290 3.30 -19.88 10.87
N ASP A 291 2.06 -19.96 10.43
CA ASP A 291 1.64 -20.87 9.37
C ASP A 291 1.75 -20.21 7.99
N LEU A 292 1.50 -18.89 7.92
CA LEU A 292 1.45 -18.11 6.69
C LEU A 292 2.32 -16.85 6.77
N VAL A 293 3.05 -16.58 5.69
CA VAL A 293 3.70 -15.28 5.45
C VAL A 293 3.15 -14.64 4.18
N TYR A 294 2.76 -13.38 4.30
CA TYR A 294 2.36 -12.50 3.20
C TYR A 294 3.50 -11.54 2.92
N VAL A 295 4.21 -11.74 1.80
CA VAL A 295 5.37 -10.92 1.44
C VAL A 295 5.00 -9.98 0.31
N HIS A 296 5.01 -8.70 0.61
CA HIS A 296 4.67 -7.61 -0.29
C HIS A 296 5.91 -6.83 -0.72
N VAL A 297 6.01 -6.54 -2.03
CA VAL A 297 7.14 -5.81 -2.62
C VAL A 297 6.63 -4.75 -3.59
N GLU A 298 6.83 -3.48 -3.26
CA GLU A 298 6.37 -2.32 -4.03
C GLU A 298 7.21 -1.99 -5.26
N ALA A 299 8.43 -2.50 -5.33
CA ALA A 299 9.41 -2.10 -6.35
C ALA A 299 8.91 -2.18 -7.81
N PRO A 300 8.12 -3.18 -8.24
CA PRO A 300 7.56 -3.20 -9.60
C PRO A 300 6.53 -2.08 -9.83
N ASP A 301 5.72 -1.74 -8.82
CA ASP A 301 4.71 -0.68 -8.88
C ASP A 301 5.36 0.70 -9.02
N GLU A 302 6.32 1.00 -8.15
CA GLU A 302 7.09 2.25 -8.19
C GLU A 302 7.87 2.42 -9.50
N SER A 303 8.34 1.29 -10.08
CA SER A 303 8.96 1.30 -11.40
C SER A 303 7.93 1.60 -12.50
N GLY A 304 6.71 1.07 -12.37
CA GLY A 304 5.58 1.35 -13.25
C GLY A 304 5.22 2.83 -13.25
N HIS A 305 5.03 3.43 -12.08
CA HIS A 305 4.76 4.86 -11.91
C HIS A 305 5.86 5.75 -12.48
N ALA A 306 7.12 5.35 -12.32
CA ALA A 306 8.27 6.08 -12.87
C ALA A 306 8.43 5.91 -14.39
N GLY A 307 7.76 4.93 -14.99
CA GLY A 307 7.98 4.57 -16.39
C GLY A 307 9.32 3.88 -16.64
N ASP A 308 9.87 3.20 -15.62
CA ASP A 308 11.21 2.60 -15.62
C ASP A 308 11.13 1.10 -15.92
N VAL A 309 11.20 0.78 -17.20
CA VAL A 309 11.04 -0.59 -17.72
C VAL A 309 12.11 -1.55 -17.17
N GLU A 310 13.37 -1.10 -17.17
CA GLU A 310 14.50 -1.94 -16.75
C GLU A 310 14.40 -2.27 -15.27
N CYS A 311 14.11 -1.26 -14.45
CA CYS A 311 13.95 -1.45 -13.01
C CYS A 311 12.75 -2.36 -12.67
N LYS A 312 11.65 -2.29 -13.45
CA LYS A 312 10.50 -3.17 -13.26
C LYS A 312 10.83 -4.63 -13.53
N VAL A 313 11.55 -4.91 -14.60
CA VAL A 313 12.04 -6.27 -14.92
C VAL A 313 13.01 -6.76 -13.84
N GLU A 314 13.99 -5.94 -13.45
CA GLU A 314 14.95 -6.28 -12.39
C GLU A 314 14.24 -6.55 -11.05
N ALA A 315 13.23 -5.78 -10.70
CA ALA A 315 12.46 -5.99 -9.48
C ALA A 315 11.74 -7.36 -9.47
N ILE A 316 11.15 -7.78 -10.59
CA ILE A 316 10.53 -9.10 -10.74
C ILE A 316 11.57 -10.21 -10.59
N GLU A 317 12.75 -10.09 -11.20
CA GLU A 317 13.85 -11.05 -11.09
C GLU A 317 14.38 -11.14 -9.64
N ASN A 318 14.46 -10.02 -8.94
CA ASN A 318 14.87 -9.97 -7.54
C ASN A 318 13.84 -10.61 -6.61
N ILE A 319 12.53 -10.41 -6.84
CA ILE A 319 11.46 -11.11 -6.13
C ILE A 319 11.58 -12.60 -6.32
N ASP A 320 11.75 -13.06 -7.56
CA ASP A 320 11.89 -14.46 -7.89
C ASP A 320 13.07 -15.10 -7.15
N ARG A 321 14.24 -14.50 -7.28
CA ARG A 321 15.50 -15.08 -6.78
C ARG A 321 15.65 -14.94 -5.27
N HIS A 322 15.45 -13.74 -4.72
CA HIS A 322 15.84 -13.40 -3.35
C HIS A 322 14.73 -13.62 -2.32
N ILE A 323 13.48 -13.79 -2.78
CA ILE A 323 12.35 -14.04 -1.89
C ILE A 323 11.74 -15.39 -2.18
N LEU A 324 11.11 -15.58 -3.34
CA LEU A 324 10.39 -16.81 -3.65
C LEU A 324 11.33 -18.03 -3.68
N GLY A 325 12.41 -17.94 -4.44
CA GLY A 325 13.42 -19.01 -4.54
C GLY A 325 14.08 -19.31 -3.21
N TYR A 326 14.47 -18.26 -2.47
CA TYR A 326 15.05 -18.42 -1.14
C TYR A 326 14.10 -19.17 -0.18
N LEU A 327 12.81 -18.85 -0.15
CA LEU A 327 11.82 -19.52 0.69
C LEU A 327 11.60 -20.97 0.24
N MET A 328 11.36 -21.19 -1.07
CA MET A 328 11.12 -22.54 -1.62
C MET A 328 12.29 -23.47 -1.37
N ASP A 329 13.54 -23.04 -1.61
CA ASP A 329 14.74 -23.85 -1.41
C ASP A 329 14.94 -24.22 0.05
N ASN A 330 14.74 -23.27 0.98
CA ASN A 330 14.86 -23.53 2.42
C ASN A 330 13.79 -24.49 2.93
N LEU A 331 12.51 -24.28 2.56
CA LEU A 331 11.41 -25.18 2.98
C LEU A 331 11.60 -26.58 2.40
N LYS A 332 11.99 -26.69 1.13
CA LYS A 332 12.27 -27.96 0.47
C LYS A 332 13.47 -28.71 1.10
N ALA A 333 14.56 -27.99 1.41
CA ALA A 333 15.73 -28.56 2.06
C ALA A 333 15.44 -29.14 3.46
N ARG A 334 14.42 -28.60 4.14
CA ARG A 334 13.95 -29.06 5.45
C ARG A 334 12.91 -30.19 5.35
N GLY A 335 12.48 -30.57 4.15
CA GLY A 335 11.40 -31.53 3.93
C GLY A 335 10.05 -31.04 4.42
N GLU A 336 9.84 -29.71 4.49
CA GLU A 336 8.57 -29.11 4.90
C GLU A 336 7.62 -29.03 3.72
N ASP A 337 6.38 -29.47 3.92
CA ASP A 337 5.30 -29.24 2.95
C ASP A 337 4.92 -27.75 2.95
N PHE A 338 4.81 -27.17 1.76
CA PHE A 338 4.42 -25.77 1.60
C PHE A 338 3.53 -25.53 0.38
N ALA A 339 2.81 -24.44 0.44
CA ALA A 339 2.00 -23.92 -0.66
C ALA A 339 2.39 -22.47 -0.96
N VAL A 340 2.30 -22.08 -2.23
CA VAL A 340 2.58 -20.72 -2.71
C VAL A 340 1.37 -20.15 -3.42
N MET A 341 0.97 -18.94 -3.04
CA MET A 341 0.10 -18.08 -3.84
C MET A 341 0.95 -16.94 -4.40
N LEU A 342 1.11 -16.89 -5.71
CA LEU A 342 1.89 -15.88 -6.42
C LEU A 342 0.96 -15.02 -7.27
N LEU A 343 1.00 -13.70 -7.08
CA LEU A 343 0.20 -12.76 -7.86
C LEU A 343 0.67 -11.30 -7.68
N PRO A 344 0.34 -10.38 -8.61
CA PRO A 344 0.22 -8.95 -8.30
C PRO A 344 -1.17 -8.65 -7.73
N ASP A 345 -1.32 -7.50 -7.11
CA ASP A 345 -2.61 -7.00 -6.66
C ASP A 345 -3.38 -6.24 -7.77
N HIS A 346 -2.68 -5.50 -8.59
CA HIS A 346 -3.18 -4.81 -9.79
C HIS A 346 -2.05 -4.66 -10.83
N PRO A 347 -2.36 -4.32 -12.08
CA PRO A 347 -1.35 -3.84 -13.03
C PRO A 347 -1.00 -2.38 -12.75
N THR A 348 0.28 -2.02 -12.96
CA THR A 348 0.75 -0.62 -13.04
C THR A 348 1.48 -0.43 -14.37
N PRO A 349 0.72 -0.34 -15.47
CA PRO A 349 1.31 -0.31 -16.79
C PRO A 349 2.23 0.89 -17.00
N ILE A 350 3.43 0.63 -17.49
CA ILE A 350 4.47 1.63 -17.82
C ILE A 350 3.92 2.72 -18.75
N GLU A 351 3.04 2.34 -19.69
CA GLU A 351 2.44 3.26 -20.66
C GLU A 351 1.62 4.37 -20.00
N ILE A 352 0.82 4.03 -18.98
CA ILE A 352 -0.10 4.97 -18.32
C ILE A 352 0.43 5.50 -16.99
N ARG A 353 1.49 4.89 -16.44
CA ARG A 353 2.14 5.27 -15.17
C ARG A 353 1.20 5.40 -13.97
N THR A 354 0.16 4.58 -13.97
CA THR A 354 -0.82 4.49 -12.90
C THR A 354 -1.48 3.12 -12.92
N HIS A 355 -2.24 2.82 -11.89
CA HIS A 355 -2.92 1.53 -11.76
C HIS A 355 -4.03 1.35 -12.80
N SER A 356 -4.25 0.10 -13.22
CA SER A 356 -5.43 -0.28 -14.00
C SER A 356 -6.24 -1.35 -13.27
N SER A 357 -7.52 -1.49 -13.64
CA SER A 357 -8.42 -2.51 -13.10
C SER A 357 -8.46 -3.79 -13.93
N ASP A 358 -7.48 -3.97 -14.82
CA ASP A 358 -7.36 -5.18 -15.63
C ASP A 358 -7.14 -6.41 -14.73
N PRO A 359 -7.58 -7.59 -15.12
CA PRO A 359 -7.28 -8.83 -14.41
C PRO A 359 -5.77 -9.08 -14.34
N VAL A 360 -5.34 -9.79 -13.30
CA VAL A 360 -3.94 -10.15 -13.06
C VAL A 360 -3.73 -11.65 -13.08
N PRO A 361 -2.53 -12.13 -13.47
CA PRO A 361 -2.20 -13.55 -13.41
C PRO A 361 -2.01 -13.99 -11.95
N PHE A 362 -2.42 -15.20 -11.62
CA PHE A 362 -2.15 -15.84 -10.34
C PHE A 362 -1.69 -17.28 -10.49
N VAL A 363 -1.00 -17.79 -9.49
CA VAL A 363 -0.68 -19.22 -9.33
C VAL A 363 -1.03 -19.65 -7.91
N LEU A 364 -1.64 -20.84 -7.80
CA LEU A 364 -1.76 -21.58 -6.54
C LEU A 364 -0.96 -22.89 -6.69
N TYR A 365 0.08 -23.05 -5.88
CA TYR A 365 1.00 -24.20 -5.93
C TYR A 365 0.99 -24.94 -4.59
N ASP A 366 0.99 -26.29 -4.65
CA ASP A 366 1.11 -27.20 -3.49
C ASP A 366 2.32 -28.11 -3.72
N SER A 367 3.33 -28.06 -2.85
CA SER A 367 4.58 -28.82 -2.98
C SER A 367 4.40 -30.35 -2.98
N ARG A 368 3.23 -30.84 -2.59
CA ARG A 368 2.91 -32.27 -2.47
C ARG A 368 2.28 -32.86 -3.72
N ARG A 369 1.82 -32.05 -4.66
CA ARG A 369 1.06 -32.52 -5.84
C ARG A 369 1.15 -31.54 -7.01
N GLU A 370 1.01 -32.09 -8.20
CA GLU A 370 0.72 -31.28 -9.39
C GLU A 370 -0.70 -30.75 -9.36
N CYS A 371 -0.88 -29.51 -9.78
CA CYS A 371 -2.18 -28.85 -9.87
C CYS A 371 -2.46 -28.39 -11.31
N ALA A 372 -3.71 -28.27 -11.67
CA ALA A 372 -4.15 -27.89 -13.01
C ALA A 372 -5.31 -26.87 -12.95
N PRO A 373 -5.46 -26.00 -13.97
CA PRO A 373 -4.61 -25.92 -15.18
C PRO A 373 -3.29 -25.22 -14.92
N SER A 374 -2.21 -25.72 -15.50
CA SER A 374 -0.85 -25.15 -15.37
C SER A 374 -0.46 -24.33 -16.61
N ALA A 375 0.58 -23.51 -16.48
CA ALA A 375 1.13 -22.69 -17.54
C ALA A 375 2.65 -22.86 -17.63
N PRO A 376 3.26 -22.88 -18.82
CA PRO A 376 4.70 -23.13 -18.98
C PRO A 376 5.57 -21.98 -18.41
N SER A 377 5.01 -20.80 -18.25
CA SER A 377 5.67 -19.62 -17.68
C SER A 377 4.64 -18.75 -16.97
N TYR A 378 5.03 -18.10 -15.90
CA TYR A 378 4.20 -17.14 -15.19
C TYR A 378 4.18 -15.79 -15.90
N CYS A 379 3.14 -15.54 -16.64
CA CYS A 379 2.85 -14.24 -17.27
C CYS A 379 1.37 -14.15 -17.65
N GLU A 380 0.92 -12.96 -18.00
CA GLU A 380 -0.47 -12.64 -18.35
C GLU A 380 -0.96 -13.53 -19.49
N ALA A 381 -0.21 -13.63 -20.58
CA ALA A 381 -0.60 -14.35 -21.78
C ALA A 381 -0.73 -15.87 -21.55
N GLU A 382 0.16 -16.48 -20.78
CA GLU A 382 0.12 -17.91 -20.47
C GLU A 382 -0.98 -18.22 -19.44
N ALA A 383 -1.17 -17.35 -18.45
CA ALA A 383 -2.25 -17.48 -17.47
C ALA A 383 -3.63 -17.36 -18.14
N GLU A 384 -3.80 -16.47 -19.11
CA GLU A 384 -5.05 -16.32 -19.87
C GLU A 384 -5.37 -17.56 -20.70
N LYS A 385 -4.38 -18.18 -21.34
CA LYS A 385 -4.54 -19.40 -22.15
C LYS A 385 -5.06 -20.60 -21.37
N THR A 386 -4.86 -20.66 -20.05
CA THR A 386 -5.37 -21.75 -19.22
C THR A 386 -6.90 -21.79 -19.16
N GLY A 387 -7.57 -20.64 -19.41
CA GLY A 387 -9.02 -20.50 -19.31
C GLY A 387 -9.53 -20.43 -17.86
N LEU A 388 -8.67 -20.57 -16.84
CA LEU A 388 -9.06 -20.41 -15.44
C LEU A 388 -9.21 -18.93 -15.12
N PHE A 389 -10.42 -18.50 -14.78
CA PHE A 389 -10.70 -17.12 -14.42
C PHE A 389 -11.49 -17.02 -13.11
N ILE A 390 -10.98 -16.23 -12.15
CA ILE A 390 -11.67 -15.98 -10.88
C ILE A 390 -12.13 -14.51 -10.83
N GLU A 391 -13.42 -14.28 -11.02
CA GLU A 391 -14.03 -12.94 -11.06
C GLU A 391 -13.99 -12.24 -9.69
N LYS A 392 -14.12 -13.00 -8.58
CA LYS A 392 -14.09 -12.47 -7.21
C LYS A 392 -12.75 -12.79 -6.59
N GLY A 393 -11.74 -11.95 -6.80
CA GLY A 393 -10.36 -12.17 -6.33
C GLY A 393 -10.26 -12.47 -4.82
N HIS A 394 -11.11 -11.83 -4.01
CA HIS A 394 -11.14 -12.09 -2.56
C HIS A 394 -11.46 -13.55 -2.17
N THR A 395 -11.96 -14.37 -3.09
CA THR A 395 -12.21 -15.80 -2.81
C THR A 395 -10.95 -16.67 -2.95
N LEU A 396 -9.87 -16.09 -3.52
CA LEU A 396 -8.65 -16.83 -3.83
C LEU A 396 -7.92 -17.29 -2.55
N MET A 397 -7.86 -16.45 -1.52
CA MET A 397 -7.23 -16.79 -0.24
C MET A 397 -7.89 -18.01 0.42
N LYS A 398 -9.21 -18.11 0.40
CA LYS A 398 -9.92 -19.25 0.93
C LYS A 398 -9.55 -20.54 0.21
N LYS A 399 -9.51 -20.52 -1.15
CA LYS A 399 -9.09 -21.66 -1.97
C LYS A 399 -7.65 -22.06 -1.66
N PHE A 400 -6.75 -21.07 -1.53
CA PHE A 400 -5.35 -21.28 -1.22
C PHE A 400 -5.15 -22.00 0.12
N ILE A 401 -5.79 -21.53 1.18
CA ILE A 401 -5.62 -22.13 2.52
C ILE A 401 -6.28 -23.50 2.62
N SER A 402 -7.45 -23.70 2.00
CA SER A 402 -8.11 -25.00 1.94
C SER A 402 -7.45 -25.98 0.97
N LEU A 403 -6.51 -25.52 0.15
CA LEU A 403 -5.85 -26.29 -0.92
C LEU A 403 -6.87 -26.89 -1.92
N ASP A 404 -7.96 -26.17 -2.15
CA ASP A 404 -9.04 -26.55 -3.08
C ASP A 404 -8.83 -25.87 -4.45
N PHE A 405 -7.82 -26.39 -5.21
CA PHE A 405 -7.44 -25.89 -6.55
C PHE A 405 -6.68 -26.95 -7.35
#